data_5af5c8b7d51b245b56e945345cfbc504
#
_entry.id   5af5c8b7d51b245b56e945345cfbc504
#
_cell.length_a   1.000
_cell.length_b   1.000
_cell.length_c   1.000
_cell.angle_alpha   90.00
_cell.angle_beta   90.00
_cell.angle_gamma   90.00
#
_symmetry.space_group_name_H-M   'P 1'
#
loop_
_entity.id
_entity.type
_entity.pdbx_description
1 polymer ?
#
loop_
_entity_poly.entity_id
_entity_poly.type
_entity_poly.pdbx_seq_one_letter_code
_entity_poly.pdbx_strand_id
1 'polypeptide(L)'
;MKSETLRGIKYSAIALAVTLGMTACSLEGDDGEDGVQGPVGEQGPVGDQGPVGDQGPQGDSAGTLTRIATVPLGAEVTGIFLTDEGDLFFNVQHPSGTNAATTSVNAMPINTGTVGVLAGANFNNLPVTLPNSPVPSSDEEKELVVSAIGQYQVLGQTGDTFGTDLPEGLGHIYTLDGEELVLENDMPDFNGFISTAEGEGYLFSNREELPGGMSRMKVEKDEFGMWEVT
;
A
#
# COMPACT_ATOMS: atom_id res chain seq x y z
N MET A 1 20.47 28.38 32.05
CA MET A 1 19.28 29.21 32.27
C MET A 1 19.31 30.53 31.47
N LYS A 2 19.59 30.51 30.15
CA LYS A 2 19.60 31.73 29.31
C LYS A 2 18.98 31.55 27.91
N SER A 3 18.31 30.47 27.65
CA SER A 3 17.77 30.18 26.30
C SER A 3 16.25 30.29 26.16
N GLU A 4 15.50 30.22 27.24
CA GLU A 4 14.04 30.24 27.17
C GLU A 4 13.41 31.65 27.14
N THR A 5 14.10 32.64 27.65
CA THR A 5 13.59 34.04 27.69
C THR A 5 13.59 34.72 26.31
N LEU A 6 14.40 34.23 25.35
CA LEU A 6 14.48 34.82 23.99
C LEU A 6 13.40 34.30 23.03
N ARG A 7 12.77 33.14 23.30
CA ARG A 7 11.69 32.60 22.46
C ARG A 7 10.34 33.31 22.72
N GLY A 8 10.06 33.67 23.97
CA GLY A 8 8.82 34.39 24.32
C GLY A 8 8.71 35.78 23.72
N ILE A 9 9.85 36.48 23.56
CA ILE A 9 9.86 37.85 23.03
C ILE A 9 9.57 37.90 21.52
N LYS A 10 9.94 36.87 20.77
CA LYS A 10 9.72 36.83 19.31
C LYS A 10 8.23 36.66 18.93
N TYR A 11 7.46 35.92 19.71
CA TYR A 11 6.02 35.73 19.45
C TYR A 11 5.18 36.93 19.89
N SER A 12 5.57 37.62 20.95
CA SER A 12 4.88 38.84 21.38
C SER A 12 5.05 40.00 20.39
N ALA A 13 6.21 40.11 19.71
CA ALA A 13 6.45 41.16 18.72
C ALA A 13 5.64 40.92 17.42
N ILE A 14 5.42 39.66 17.02
CA ILE A 14 4.60 39.32 15.85
C ILE A 14 3.10 39.54 16.14
N ALA A 15 2.62 39.18 17.33
CA ALA A 15 1.25 39.41 17.72
C ALA A 15 0.90 40.92 17.80
N LEU A 16 1.82 41.77 18.25
CA LEU A 16 1.63 43.19 18.31
C LEU A 16 1.64 43.87 16.93
N ALA A 17 2.43 43.36 15.98
CA ALA A 17 2.44 43.89 14.61
C ALA A 17 1.13 43.62 13.84
N VAL A 18 0.48 42.49 14.10
CA VAL A 18 -0.80 42.13 13.45
C VAL A 18 -1.96 42.95 14.01
N THR A 19 -1.95 43.30 15.31
CA THR A 19 -3.02 44.11 15.92
C THR A 19 -2.94 45.60 15.58
N LEU A 20 -1.75 46.12 15.27
CA LEU A 20 -1.59 47.54 14.85
C LEU A 20 -1.91 47.76 13.36
N GLY A 21 -1.95 46.72 12.55
CA GLY A 21 -2.27 46.80 11.12
C GLY A 21 -3.79 46.85 10.84
N MET A 22 -4.63 46.53 11.80
CA MET A 22 -6.09 46.46 11.61
C MET A 22 -6.84 47.71 12.05
N THR A 23 -6.17 48.73 12.62
CA THR A 23 -6.84 49.98 13.09
C THR A 23 -6.61 51.18 12.18
N ALA A 24 -6.05 51.00 10.98
CA ALA A 24 -5.76 52.10 10.06
C ALA A 24 -6.77 52.29 8.92
N CYS A 25 -7.91 51.62 8.96
CA CYS A 25 -8.97 51.77 7.94
C CYS A 25 -10.31 52.10 8.55
N SER A 26 -10.47 53.30 9.13
CA SER A 26 -11.77 53.84 9.41
C SER A 26 -11.69 55.36 9.45
N LEU A 27 -11.55 55.94 8.26
CA LEU A 27 -11.87 57.31 7.93
C LEU A 27 -12.54 57.27 6.54
N GLU A 28 -13.83 56.82 6.56
CA GLU A 28 -14.66 56.83 5.36
C GLU A 28 -15.47 58.13 5.32
N GLY A 29 -15.46 58.73 4.12
CA GLY A 29 -16.56 59.59 3.71
C GLY A 29 -17.75 58.71 3.31
N ASP A 30 -18.98 59.23 3.46
CA ASP A 30 -20.18 58.54 2.98
C ASP A 30 -20.09 58.23 1.51
N ASP A 31 -19.92 56.94 1.20
CA ASP A 31 -19.98 56.43 -0.15
C ASP A 31 -21.45 56.34 -0.58
N GLY A 32 -21.74 56.80 -1.79
CA GLY A 32 -23.08 56.70 -2.38
C GLY A 32 -23.55 55.23 -2.44
N GLU A 33 -24.86 55.02 -2.38
CA GLU A 33 -25.48 53.71 -2.45
C GLU A 33 -24.95 52.91 -3.69
N ASP A 34 -24.47 51.71 -3.42
CA ASP A 34 -24.04 50.80 -4.48
C ASP A 34 -25.23 50.51 -5.42
N GLY A 35 -25.00 50.65 -6.71
CA GLY A 35 -25.98 50.28 -7.73
C GLY A 35 -26.34 48.80 -7.60
N VAL A 36 -27.63 48.48 -7.85
CA VAL A 36 -28.09 47.08 -7.84
C VAL A 36 -27.23 46.21 -8.76
N GLN A 37 -26.77 45.10 -8.22
CA GLN A 37 -25.99 44.12 -8.96
C GLN A 37 -26.79 43.63 -10.18
N GLY A 38 -26.21 43.67 -11.38
CA GLY A 38 -26.84 43.15 -12.58
C GLY A 38 -27.18 41.68 -12.45
N PRO A 39 -28.16 41.17 -13.18
CA PRO A 39 -28.53 39.77 -13.19
C PRO A 39 -27.30 38.90 -13.56
N VAL A 40 -27.16 37.76 -12.89
CA VAL A 40 -26.15 36.76 -13.23
C VAL A 40 -26.44 36.31 -14.68
N GLY A 41 -25.42 36.35 -15.56
CA GLY A 41 -25.53 35.87 -16.93
C GLY A 41 -25.96 34.39 -16.93
N GLU A 42 -26.80 34.03 -17.89
CA GLU A 42 -27.22 32.63 -18.07
C GLU A 42 -25.99 31.73 -18.31
N GLN A 43 -26.02 30.57 -17.69
CA GLN A 43 -24.99 29.56 -17.91
C GLN A 43 -25.04 29.10 -19.34
N GLY A 44 -23.92 29.16 -20.03
CA GLY A 44 -23.79 28.66 -21.42
C GLY A 44 -24.19 27.17 -21.50
N PRO A 45 -24.65 26.71 -22.63
CA PRO A 45 -25.00 25.32 -22.85
C PRO A 45 -23.80 24.40 -22.53
N VAL A 46 -24.08 23.28 -21.95
CA VAL A 46 -23.06 22.23 -21.74
C VAL A 46 -22.55 21.83 -23.14
N GLY A 47 -21.24 21.86 -23.32
CA GLY A 47 -20.62 21.40 -24.59
C GLY A 47 -21.00 19.96 -24.90
N ASP A 48 -21.16 19.64 -26.17
CA ASP A 48 -21.44 18.26 -26.59
C ASP A 48 -20.34 17.32 -26.11
N GLN A 49 -20.75 16.13 -25.66
CA GLN A 49 -19.80 15.07 -25.32
C GLN A 49 -19.00 14.72 -26.58
N GLY A 50 -17.69 14.78 -26.50
CA GLY A 50 -16.81 14.38 -27.59
C GLY A 50 -17.10 12.93 -28.02
N PRO A 51 -16.82 12.60 -29.30
CA PRO A 51 -17.00 11.26 -29.82
C PRO A 51 -16.22 10.27 -28.95
N VAL A 52 -16.82 9.12 -28.72
CA VAL A 52 -16.12 7.98 -28.06
C VAL A 52 -14.88 7.68 -28.91
N GLY A 53 -13.71 7.67 -28.31
CA GLY A 53 -12.47 7.32 -29.01
C GLY A 53 -12.61 5.94 -29.68
N ASP A 54 -12.03 5.79 -30.87
CA ASP A 54 -12.01 4.50 -31.55
C ASP A 54 -11.40 3.43 -30.60
N GLN A 55 -12.01 2.25 -30.60
CA GLN A 55 -11.44 1.09 -29.90
C GLN A 55 -10.04 0.84 -30.50
N GLY A 56 -9.02 0.83 -29.69
CA GLY A 56 -7.67 0.52 -30.11
C GLY A 56 -7.62 -0.80 -30.90
N PRO A 57 -6.65 -0.97 -31.80
CA PRO A 57 -6.52 -2.21 -32.57
C PRO A 57 -6.52 -3.40 -31.62
N GLN A 58 -7.35 -4.38 -31.90
CA GLN A 58 -7.32 -5.65 -31.19
C GLN A 58 -5.91 -6.23 -31.37
N GLY A 59 -5.21 -6.52 -30.26
CA GLY A 59 -3.85 -7.04 -30.32
C GLY A 59 -3.76 -8.25 -31.26
N ASP A 60 -2.78 -8.23 -32.12
CA ASP A 60 -2.50 -9.35 -33.03
C ASP A 60 -2.17 -10.59 -32.21
N SER A 61 -2.86 -11.66 -32.48
CA SER A 61 -2.86 -12.95 -31.80
C SER A 61 -3.55 -12.97 -30.44
N ALA A 62 -4.40 -13.93 -30.28
CA ALA A 62 -5.04 -14.30 -29.02
C ALA A 62 -3.97 -14.59 -27.96
N GLY A 63 -3.61 -13.56 -27.20
CA GLY A 63 -2.83 -13.75 -25.98
C GLY A 63 -3.58 -14.76 -25.11
N THR A 64 -2.91 -15.78 -24.65
CA THR A 64 -3.51 -16.75 -23.76
C THR A 64 -3.59 -16.14 -22.38
N LEU A 65 -4.80 -15.86 -21.89
CA LEU A 65 -4.98 -15.49 -20.49
C LEU A 65 -4.71 -16.70 -19.61
N THR A 66 -3.74 -16.58 -18.72
CA THR A 66 -3.36 -17.66 -17.80
C THR A 66 -3.56 -17.19 -16.36
N ARG A 67 -4.27 -18.00 -15.57
CA ARG A 67 -4.36 -17.78 -14.13
C ARG A 67 -3.06 -18.23 -13.48
N ILE A 68 -2.31 -17.29 -12.90
CA ILE A 68 -1.03 -17.59 -12.25
C ILE A 68 -1.25 -18.14 -10.84
N ALA A 69 -2.13 -17.54 -10.08
CA ALA A 69 -2.44 -17.95 -8.72
C ALA A 69 -3.90 -17.67 -8.35
N THR A 70 -4.38 -18.31 -7.31
CA THR A 70 -5.57 -17.94 -6.55
C THR A 70 -5.17 -17.72 -5.11
N VAL A 71 -5.86 -16.83 -4.41
CA VAL A 71 -5.67 -16.57 -2.97
C VAL A 71 -6.86 -17.12 -2.19
N PRO A 72 -6.78 -17.21 -0.85
CA PRO A 72 -7.87 -17.66 -0.01
C PRO A 72 -9.18 -16.92 -0.29
N LEU A 73 -10.32 -17.59 -0.08
CA LEU A 73 -11.63 -16.96 -0.22
C LEU A 73 -11.75 -15.72 0.68
N GLY A 74 -12.29 -14.65 0.09
CA GLY A 74 -12.45 -13.37 0.77
C GLY A 74 -11.23 -12.48 0.72
N ALA A 75 -10.07 -13.01 0.32
CA ALA A 75 -8.84 -12.23 0.20
C ALA A 75 -8.69 -11.58 -1.19
N GLU A 76 -7.86 -10.55 -1.23
CA GLU A 76 -7.43 -9.87 -2.45
C GLU A 76 -5.94 -10.05 -2.69
N VAL A 77 -5.55 -10.06 -3.98
CA VAL A 77 -4.14 -9.96 -4.39
C VAL A 77 -3.79 -8.49 -4.55
N THR A 78 -2.88 -8.01 -3.73
CA THR A 78 -2.40 -6.62 -3.77
C THR A 78 -0.88 -6.57 -3.81
N GLY A 79 -0.30 -5.39 -3.99
CA GLY A 79 1.13 -5.18 -3.86
C GLY A 79 1.99 -6.00 -4.81
N ILE A 80 1.54 -6.25 -6.05
CA ILE A 80 2.31 -7.02 -7.02
C ILE A 80 3.58 -6.25 -7.38
N PHE A 81 4.73 -6.87 -7.14
CA PHE A 81 6.04 -6.33 -7.48
C PHE A 81 6.95 -7.43 -8.07
N LEU A 82 7.50 -7.18 -9.25
CA LEU A 82 8.46 -8.05 -9.92
C LEU A 82 9.85 -7.45 -9.79
N THR A 83 10.78 -8.21 -9.23
CA THR A 83 12.19 -7.80 -9.14
C THR A 83 12.91 -7.95 -10.47
N ASP A 84 14.05 -7.28 -10.61
CA ASP A 84 14.92 -7.44 -11.77
C ASP A 84 15.45 -8.89 -11.90
N GLU A 85 15.50 -9.63 -10.81
CA GLU A 85 15.92 -11.04 -10.76
C GLU A 85 14.79 -12.01 -11.14
N GLY A 86 13.54 -11.54 -11.21
CA GLY A 86 12.39 -12.32 -11.61
C GLY A 86 11.57 -12.90 -10.46
N ASP A 87 11.76 -12.42 -9.24
CA ASP A 87 10.93 -12.81 -8.10
C ASP A 87 9.65 -11.99 -8.07
N LEU A 88 8.50 -12.65 -7.89
CA LEU A 88 7.20 -12.00 -7.85
C LEU A 88 6.68 -11.93 -6.41
N PHE A 89 6.80 -10.76 -5.81
CA PHE A 89 6.17 -10.45 -4.51
C PHE A 89 4.71 -10.05 -4.71
N PHE A 90 3.85 -10.47 -3.80
CA PHE A 90 2.49 -9.93 -3.69
C PHE A 90 1.92 -10.22 -2.29
N ASN A 91 0.89 -9.46 -1.95
CA ASN A 91 0.21 -9.57 -0.68
C ASN A 91 -1.10 -10.35 -0.81
N VAL A 92 -1.50 -10.96 0.29
CA VAL A 92 -2.85 -11.50 0.52
C VAL A 92 -3.51 -10.59 1.56
N GLN A 93 -4.39 -9.72 1.10
CA GLN A 93 -5.06 -8.71 1.91
C GLN A 93 -6.36 -9.28 2.49
N HIS A 94 -6.64 -8.98 3.74
CA HIS A 94 -7.85 -9.35 4.52
C HIS A 94 -8.39 -10.79 4.29
N PRO A 95 -7.56 -11.83 4.39
CA PRO A 95 -8.06 -13.21 4.34
C PRO A 95 -8.99 -13.50 5.52
N SER A 96 -9.75 -14.58 5.44
CA SER A 96 -10.59 -14.99 6.56
C SER A 96 -9.76 -15.36 7.78
N GLY A 97 -10.01 -14.74 8.93
CA GLY A 97 -9.36 -15.06 10.20
C GLY A 97 -9.61 -16.50 10.71
N THR A 98 -10.50 -17.24 10.06
CA THR A 98 -10.81 -18.64 10.38
C THR A 98 -10.03 -19.65 9.53
N ASN A 99 -9.23 -19.18 8.56
CA ASN A 99 -8.41 -20.06 7.75
C ASN A 99 -7.43 -20.84 8.62
N ALA A 100 -7.33 -22.15 8.41
CA ALA A 100 -6.50 -23.06 9.19
C ALA A 100 -5.57 -23.93 8.34
N ALA A 101 -5.79 -23.98 7.02
CA ALA A 101 -4.96 -24.76 6.12
C ALA A 101 -3.54 -24.21 6.02
N THR A 102 -2.54 -25.08 6.03
CA THR A 102 -1.12 -24.72 5.99
C THR A 102 -0.43 -25.36 4.80
N THR A 103 0.54 -24.66 4.23
CA THR A 103 1.41 -25.23 3.18
C THR A 103 2.63 -25.90 3.77
N SER A 104 3.29 -26.76 2.98
CA SER A 104 4.58 -27.37 3.36
C SER A 104 5.73 -26.35 3.43
N VAL A 105 5.57 -25.17 2.83
CA VAL A 105 6.60 -24.14 2.78
C VAL A 105 6.69 -23.37 4.10
N ASN A 106 5.56 -22.96 4.66
CA ASN A 106 5.53 -22.10 5.83
C ASN A 106 4.98 -22.77 7.09
N ALA A 107 4.23 -23.87 6.96
CA ALA A 107 3.55 -24.55 8.05
C ALA A 107 2.65 -23.64 8.90
N MET A 108 2.16 -22.54 8.34
CA MET A 108 1.28 -21.58 9.01
C MET A 108 0.08 -21.24 8.11
N PRO A 109 -1.10 -20.97 8.68
CA PRO A 109 -2.27 -20.57 7.91
C PRO A 109 -2.15 -19.13 7.44
N ILE A 110 -2.79 -18.80 6.30
CA ILE A 110 -2.96 -17.43 5.82
C ILE A 110 -4.31 -16.93 6.32
N ASN A 111 -4.33 -16.36 7.51
CA ASN A 111 -5.54 -15.91 8.21
C ASN A 111 -5.50 -14.45 8.65
N THR A 112 -4.43 -13.75 8.37
CA THR A 112 -4.28 -12.31 8.53
C THR A 112 -3.59 -11.73 7.30
N GLY A 113 -3.55 -10.41 7.16
CA GLY A 113 -2.86 -9.72 6.07
C GLY A 113 -1.43 -10.19 5.94
N THR A 114 -1.09 -10.72 4.78
CA THR A 114 0.14 -11.46 4.54
C THR A 114 0.95 -10.82 3.42
N VAL A 115 2.23 -10.64 3.65
CA VAL A 115 3.23 -10.25 2.66
C VAL A 115 4.02 -11.50 2.26
N GLY A 116 4.17 -11.73 0.95
CA GLY A 116 4.87 -12.93 0.51
C GLY A 116 5.40 -12.85 -0.92
N VAL A 117 5.94 -13.96 -1.37
CA VAL A 117 6.59 -14.11 -2.68
C VAL A 117 6.26 -15.46 -3.31
N LEU A 118 6.14 -15.53 -4.62
CA LEU A 118 6.13 -16.81 -5.35
C LEU A 118 7.56 -17.31 -5.51
N ALA A 119 7.97 -18.15 -4.59
CA ALA A 119 9.30 -18.77 -4.59
C ALA A 119 9.40 -19.93 -5.59
N GLY A 120 10.61 -20.18 -6.10
CA GLY A 120 10.90 -21.29 -7.01
C GLY A 120 10.46 -21.08 -8.46
N ALA A 121 10.10 -19.85 -8.84
CA ALA A 121 9.80 -19.44 -10.21
C ALA A 121 10.58 -18.19 -10.59
N ASN A 122 11.01 -18.10 -11.84
CA ASN A 122 11.61 -16.88 -12.38
C ASN A 122 10.66 -16.26 -13.41
N PHE A 123 10.02 -15.16 -13.04
CA PHE A 123 9.01 -14.48 -13.86
C PHE A 123 9.61 -13.72 -15.05
N ASN A 124 10.92 -13.46 -15.06
CA ASN A 124 11.61 -12.92 -16.24
C ASN A 124 11.89 -13.98 -17.31
N ASN A 125 11.75 -15.25 -16.96
CA ASN A 125 12.04 -16.38 -17.88
C ASN A 125 10.96 -17.45 -17.81
N LEU A 126 9.70 -17.06 -17.98
CA LEU A 126 8.58 -17.99 -18.00
C LEU A 126 8.53 -18.78 -19.31
N PRO A 127 8.07 -20.06 -19.28
CA PRO A 127 7.82 -20.81 -20.49
C PRO A 127 6.71 -20.17 -21.31
N VAL A 128 6.80 -20.28 -22.63
CA VAL A 128 5.80 -19.71 -23.57
C VAL A 128 4.38 -20.20 -23.28
N THR A 129 4.26 -21.43 -22.77
CA THR A 129 2.98 -22.01 -22.39
C THR A 129 3.01 -22.32 -20.89
N LEU A 130 2.18 -21.62 -20.14
CA LEU A 130 1.95 -21.88 -18.72
C LEU A 130 0.63 -22.62 -18.52
N PRO A 131 0.59 -23.61 -17.63
CA PRO A 131 -0.69 -24.14 -17.17
C PRO A 131 -1.45 -23.07 -16.40
N ASN A 132 -2.78 -23.12 -16.41
CA ASN A 132 -3.56 -22.34 -15.46
C ASN A 132 -3.38 -22.90 -14.05
N SER A 133 -3.32 -22.02 -13.05
CA SER A 133 -3.49 -22.43 -11.67
C SER A 133 -4.81 -23.20 -11.52
N PRO A 134 -4.83 -24.32 -10.80
CA PRO A 134 -6.07 -25.04 -10.51
C PRO A 134 -7.12 -24.11 -9.86
N VAL A 135 -8.39 -24.42 -10.08
CA VAL A 135 -9.45 -23.78 -9.30
C VAL A 135 -9.55 -24.55 -7.99
N PRO A 136 -9.41 -23.89 -6.83
CA PRO A 136 -9.58 -24.55 -5.54
C PRO A 136 -10.93 -25.27 -5.44
N SER A 137 -10.90 -26.55 -5.12
CA SER A 137 -12.09 -27.43 -5.13
C SER A 137 -12.47 -27.93 -3.73
N SER A 138 -11.50 -28.21 -2.89
CA SER A 138 -11.72 -28.57 -1.48
C SER A 138 -11.78 -27.33 -0.59
N ASP A 139 -12.32 -27.48 0.61
CA ASP A 139 -12.35 -26.37 1.58
C ASP A 139 -10.93 -25.98 2.04
N GLU A 140 -10.04 -26.97 2.14
CA GLU A 140 -8.63 -26.72 2.42
C GLU A 140 -7.95 -25.91 1.32
N GLU A 141 -8.12 -26.27 0.04
CA GLU A 141 -7.55 -25.52 -1.09
C GLU A 141 -8.05 -24.07 -1.16
N LYS A 142 -9.28 -23.81 -0.69
CA LYS A 142 -9.87 -22.46 -0.67
C LYS A 142 -9.29 -21.57 0.41
N GLU A 143 -8.54 -22.12 1.35
CA GLU A 143 -7.86 -21.40 2.42
C GLU A 143 -6.37 -21.12 2.09
N LEU A 144 -5.88 -21.61 0.93
CA LEU A 144 -4.49 -21.52 0.51
C LEU A 144 -4.30 -20.58 -0.68
N VAL A 145 -3.07 -20.12 -0.84
CA VAL A 145 -2.61 -19.62 -2.14
C VAL A 145 -2.24 -20.82 -3.00
N VAL A 146 -2.95 -21.00 -4.13
CA VAL A 146 -2.69 -22.05 -5.09
C VAL A 146 -2.11 -21.44 -6.36
N SER A 147 -0.89 -21.80 -6.72
CA SER A 147 -0.18 -21.24 -7.87
C SER A 147 0.01 -22.26 -9.00
N ALA A 148 0.11 -21.74 -10.23
CA ALA A 148 0.44 -22.54 -11.43
C ALA A 148 1.92 -22.92 -11.47
N ILE A 149 2.78 -22.09 -10.89
CA ILE A 149 4.25 -22.23 -10.86
C ILE A 149 4.77 -21.71 -9.52
N GLY A 150 5.84 -22.33 -9.04
CA GLY A 150 6.40 -21.99 -7.74
C GLY A 150 5.44 -22.28 -6.59
N GLN A 151 5.79 -21.78 -5.43
CA GLN A 151 4.99 -21.90 -4.21
C GLN A 151 4.95 -20.54 -3.52
N TYR A 152 3.80 -20.17 -2.95
CA TYR A 152 3.71 -18.94 -2.18
C TYR A 152 4.39 -19.12 -0.84
N GLN A 153 5.41 -18.32 -0.63
CA GLN A 153 6.15 -18.24 0.62
C GLN A 153 5.71 -17.00 1.38
N VAL A 154 5.24 -17.19 2.60
CA VAL A 154 4.93 -16.11 3.53
C VAL A 154 6.23 -15.53 4.06
N LEU A 155 6.40 -14.23 3.97
CA LEU A 155 7.51 -13.48 4.57
C LEU A 155 7.13 -12.87 5.89
N GLY A 156 5.88 -12.47 6.03
CA GLY A 156 5.35 -11.96 7.28
C GLY A 156 3.84 -11.77 7.23
N GLN A 157 3.23 -11.87 8.39
CA GLN A 157 1.81 -11.64 8.61
C GLN A 157 1.61 -10.48 9.57
N THR A 158 0.43 -9.87 9.53
CA THR A 158 0.08 -8.83 10.50
C THR A 158 0.30 -9.34 11.93
N GLY A 159 1.03 -8.57 12.72
CA GLY A 159 1.41 -8.92 14.09
C GLY A 159 2.76 -9.62 14.24
N ASP A 160 3.37 -10.13 13.17
CA ASP A 160 4.69 -10.75 13.24
C ASP A 160 5.76 -9.75 13.66
N THR A 161 6.67 -10.19 14.53
CA THR A 161 7.81 -9.40 14.99
C THR A 161 9.12 -9.96 14.45
N PHE A 162 10.01 -9.09 13.99
CA PHE A 162 11.28 -9.44 13.36
C PHE A 162 12.45 -8.83 14.13
N GLY A 163 12.96 -9.54 15.12
CA GLY A 163 14.11 -9.12 15.91
C GLY A 163 13.90 -7.74 16.53
N THR A 164 14.88 -6.85 16.36
CA THR A 164 14.85 -5.47 16.88
C THR A 164 14.37 -4.45 15.86
N ASP A 165 14.28 -4.81 14.58
CA ASP A 165 14.00 -3.87 13.51
C ASP A 165 12.51 -3.56 13.39
N LEU A 166 11.65 -4.49 13.78
CA LEU A 166 10.20 -4.31 13.81
C LEU A 166 9.61 -4.90 15.10
N PRO A 167 9.96 -4.34 16.26
CA PRO A 167 9.54 -4.92 17.56
C PRO A 167 8.04 -4.76 17.82
N GLU A 168 7.40 -3.78 17.20
CA GLU A 168 5.98 -3.50 17.40
C GLU A 168 5.05 -4.46 16.65
N GLY A 169 5.57 -5.24 15.72
CA GLY A 169 4.78 -6.12 14.87
C GLY A 169 4.44 -5.52 13.51
N LEU A 170 4.44 -6.37 12.49
CA LEU A 170 4.13 -6.00 11.12
C LEU A 170 2.69 -5.48 11.02
N GLY A 171 2.51 -4.27 10.48
CA GLY A 171 1.19 -3.65 10.33
C GLY A 171 0.62 -3.04 11.62
N HIS A 172 1.31 -3.12 12.73
CA HIS A 172 0.89 -2.44 13.96
C HIS A 172 1.13 -0.93 13.86
N ILE A 173 0.18 -0.15 14.30
CA ILE A 173 0.24 1.31 14.34
C ILE A 173 -0.02 1.76 15.78
N TYR A 174 0.95 2.47 16.33
CA TYR A 174 0.92 2.98 17.70
C TYR A 174 0.68 4.48 17.75
N THR A 175 0.30 4.97 18.93
CA THR A 175 0.33 6.40 19.24
C THR A 175 1.74 6.97 19.10
N LEU A 176 1.87 8.30 18.94
CA LEU A 176 3.17 8.95 18.73
C LEU A 176 4.18 8.76 19.88
N ASP A 177 3.70 8.49 21.08
CA ASP A 177 4.52 8.13 22.25
C ASP A 177 4.88 6.64 22.29
N GLY A 178 4.26 5.82 21.41
CA GLY A 178 4.50 4.38 21.34
C GLY A 178 3.85 3.56 22.47
N GLU A 179 2.97 4.16 23.27
CA GLU A 179 2.41 3.50 24.44
C GLU A 179 1.14 2.69 24.15
N GLU A 180 0.35 3.10 23.12
CA GLU A 180 -0.93 2.48 22.82
C GLU A 180 -0.99 1.98 21.38
N LEU A 181 -1.38 0.71 21.18
CA LEU A 181 -1.69 0.15 19.87
C LEU A 181 -3.03 0.71 19.39
N VAL A 182 -2.97 1.52 18.33
CA VAL A 182 -4.14 2.17 17.73
C VAL A 182 -4.86 1.23 16.77
N LEU A 183 -4.07 0.46 15.99
CA LEU A 183 -4.60 -0.38 14.92
C LEU A 183 -3.64 -1.53 14.60
N GLU A 184 -4.19 -2.72 14.48
CA GLU A 184 -3.57 -3.84 13.77
C GLU A 184 -4.06 -3.79 12.32
N ASN A 185 -3.25 -3.18 11.44
CA ASN A 185 -3.66 -2.97 10.06
C ASN A 185 -3.44 -4.23 9.23
N ASP A 186 -4.54 -4.91 8.90
CA ASP A 186 -4.58 -6.19 8.18
C ASP A 186 -4.67 -6.05 6.65
N MET A 187 -4.40 -4.85 6.14
CA MET A 187 -4.56 -4.51 4.72
C MET A 187 -3.23 -4.14 4.04
N PRO A 188 -2.31 -5.09 3.82
CA PRO A 188 -1.12 -4.83 3.02
C PRO A 188 -1.52 -4.58 1.56
N ASP A 189 -1.24 -3.38 1.03
CA ASP A 189 -1.75 -2.96 -0.28
C ASP A 189 -0.66 -2.88 -1.35
N PHE A 190 0.46 -2.24 -1.09
CA PHE A 190 1.50 -2.01 -2.06
C PHE A 190 2.85 -2.53 -1.58
N ASN A 191 3.64 -3.11 -2.49
CA ASN A 191 5.03 -3.48 -2.26
C ASN A 191 5.99 -2.65 -3.12
N GLY A 192 7.15 -2.31 -2.55
CA GLY A 192 8.30 -1.78 -3.24
C GLY A 192 9.55 -2.49 -2.77
N PHE A 193 10.51 -2.73 -3.65
CA PHE A 193 11.74 -3.43 -3.31
C PHE A 193 12.96 -2.61 -3.73
N ILE A 194 13.95 -2.52 -2.87
CA ILE A 194 15.26 -1.92 -3.16
C ILE A 194 16.32 -3.00 -2.98
N SER A 195 16.89 -3.46 -4.10
CA SER A 195 18.01 -4.42 -4.06
C SER A 195 19.26 -3.75 -3.50
N THR A 196 19.94 -4.43 -2.59
CA THR A 196 21.26 -4.04 -2.03
C THR A 196 22.38 -4.92 -2.58
N ALA A 197 22.07 -6.17 -2.91
CA ALA A 197 22.93 -7.14 -3.59
C ALA A 197 22.05 -8.18 -4.30
N GLU A 198 22.65 -9.10 -5.06
CA GLU A 198 21.94 -10.25 -5.63
C GLU A 198 21.30 -11.08 -4.50
N GLY A 199 19.97 -11.27 -4.58
CA GLY A 199 19.21 -11.99 -3.56
C GLY A 199 19.11 -11.29 -2.22
N GLU A 200 19.36 -9.97 -2.13
CA GLU A 200 19.28 -9.20 -0.88
C GLU A 200 18.64 -7.83 -1.12
N GLY A 201 17.84 -7.37 -0.18
CA GLY A 201 17.25 -6.04 -0.29
C GLY A 201 16.33 -5.66 0.85
N TYR A 202 15.66 -4.55 0.64
CA TYR A 202 14.60 -4.06 1.53
C TYR A 202 13.27 -4.11 0.82
N LEU A 203 12.33 -4.84 1.43
CA LEU A 203 10.92 -4.87 1.00
C LEU A 203 10.13 -3.87 1.83
N PHE A 204 9.46 -2.96 1.15
CA PHE A 204 8.53 -2.00 1.73
C PHE A 204 7.12 -2.47 1.46
N SER A 205 6.27 -2.47 2.47
CA SER A 205 4.84 -2.80 2.32
C SER A 205 3.99 -1.70 2.95
N ASN A 206 3.13 -1.10 2.14
CA ASN A 206 2.14 -0.13 2.60
C ASN A 206 0.91 -0.84 3.17
N ARG A 207 0.18 -0.13 4.02
CA ARG A 207 -1.10 -0.53 4.59
C ARG A 207 -2.17 0.51 4.23
N GLU A 208 -3.32 0.05 3.74
CA GLU A 208 -4.37 0.92 3.19
C GLU A 208 -5.28 1.54 4.26
N GLU A 209 -5.59 0.83 5.32
CA GLU A 209 -6.53 1.27 6.35
C GLU A 209 -6.07 2.56 7.07
N LEU A 210 -7.00 3.31 7.66
CA LEU A 210 -6.71 4.57 8.35
C LEU A 210 -6.60 4.36 9.88
N PRO A 211 -5.50 4.81 10.49
CA PRO A 211 -4.35 5.46 9.87
C PRO A 211 -3.52 4.49 9.03
N GLY A 212 -3.06 4.97 7.85
CA GLY A 212 -2.16 4.20 7.00
C GLY A 212 -0.76 4.07 7.59
N GLY A 213 -0.04 3.05 7.16
CA GLY A 213 1.33 2.80 7.58
C GLY A 213 2.20 2.23 6.47
N MET A 214 3.50 2.17 6.72
CA MET A 214 4.48 1.51 5.86
C MET A 214 5.49 0.78 6.73
N SER A 215 5.71 -0.49 6.44
CA SER A 215 6.76 -1.29 7.05
C SER A 215 7.91 -1.51 6.07
N ARG A 216 9.11 -1.67 6.60
CA ARG A 216 10.31 -2.06 5.85
C ARG A 216 10.88 -3.32 6.47
N MET A 217 11.07 -4.35 5.67
CA MET A 217 11.72 -5.59 6.07
C MET A 217 13.04 -5.74 5.31
N LYS A 218 14.12 -6.10 5.98
CA LYS A 218 15.32 -6.59 5.29
C LYS A 218 15.04 -8.04 4.91
N VAL A 219 15.29 -8.39 3.67
CA VAL A 219 15.07 -9.75 3.17
C VAL A 219 16.30 -10.23 2.40
N GLU A 220 16.60 -11.51 2.53
CA GLU A 220 17.69 -12.15 1.80
C GLU A 220 17.31 -13.58 1.40
N LYS A 221 17.93 -14.09 0.32
CA LYS A 221 17.76 -15.47 -0.11
C LYS A 221 18.74 -16.38 0.63
N ASP A 222 18.23 -17.48 1.15
CA ASP A 222 19.03 -18.57 1.68
C ASP A 222 19.75 -19.36 0.55
N GLU A 223 20.52 -20.36 0.95
CA GLU A 223 21.24 -21.24 0.02
C GLU A 223 20.34 -22.07 -0.91
N PHE A 224 19.02 -22.14 -0.62
CA PHE A 224 18.02 -22.84 -1.43
C PHE A 224 17.22 -21.88 -2.31
N GLY A 225 17.49 -20.58 -2.24
CA GLY A 225 16.79 -19.54 -2.98
C GLY A 225 15.44 -19.15 -2.38
N MET A 226 15.20 -19.51 -1.12
CA MET A 226 14.04 -19.07 -0.37
C MET A 226 14.33 -17.72 0.30
N TRP A 227 13.35 -16.83 0.33
CA TRP A 227 13.50 -15.53 0.97
C TRP A 227 13.32 -15.63 2.48
N GLU A 228 14.16 -14.96 3.22
CA GLU A 228 14.07 -14.84 4.69
C GLU A 228 14.07 -13.38 5.10
N VAL A 229 13.37 -13.06 6.18
CA VAL A 229 13.41 -11.73 6.83
C VAL A 229 14.52 -11.75 7.88
N THR A 230 15.48 -10.79 7.77
CA THR A 230 16.72 -10.77 8.57
C THR A 230 16.94 -9.43 9.27
#